data_2e1ede5618084dd17df78acfdf1c4405
#
_entry.id   2e1ede5618084dd17df78acfdf1c4405
#
_cell.length_a   1.000
_cell.length_b   1.000
_cell.length_c   1.000
_cell.angle_alpha   90.00
_cell.angle_beta   90.00
_cell.angle_gamma   90.00
#
_symmetry.space_group_name_H-M   'P 1'
#
loop_
_entity.id
_entity.type
_entity.pdbx_description
1 polymer ?
#
loop_
_entity_poly.entity_id
_entity_poly.type
_entity_poly.pdbx_seq_one_letter_code
_entity_poly.pdbx_strand_id
1 'polypeptide(L)'
;AVVLLLCVAGVFRVREVTVTGNEYYTKEQIADFVIGDGLKRNTLYLYVRYNYMEHPEIPFIDAFEVKVDSPSSLTIRVYEKNIVGYVHYLGKNVYFDKDGIVVESSDQEIEGVPLIKGLTFDRLIMHQALNVKDASIFGTILNITQLLDKYGLKPDEIRFGNNLELYLSMKDVTVNLGTGD
;
A
#
# COMPACT_ATOMS: atom_id res chain seq x y z
N ALA A 1 -3.21 33.32 -29.61
CA ALA A 1 -2.63 32.65 -28.43
C ALA A 1 -3.72 32.24 -27.41
N VAL A 2 -4.56 33.17 -26.92
CA VAL A 2 -5.58 32.91 -25.88
C VAL A 2 -6.62 31.87 -26.33
N VAL A 3 -7.15 31.97 -27.55
CA VAL A 3 -8.12 31.00 -28.11
C VAL A 3 -7.51 29.59 -28.17
N LEU A 4 -6.26 29.46 -28.58
CA LEU A 4 -5.56 28.18 -28.62
C LEU A 4 -5.42 27.55 -27.22
N LEU A 5 -5.07 28.37 -26.23
CA LEU A 5 -4.98 27.95 -24.83
C LEU A 5 -6.34 27.48 -24.27
N LEU A 6 -7.41 28.18 -24.56
CA LEU A 6 -8.77 27.79 -24.18
C LEU A 6 -9.21 26.49 -24.87
N CYS A 7 -8.87 26.30 -26.15
CA CYS A 7 -9.11 25.05 -26.86
C CYS A 7 -8.35 23.88 -26.23
N VAL A 8 -7.07 24.04 -25.93
CA VAL A 8 -6.27 23.00 -25.26
C VAL A 8 -6.82 22.70 -23.87
N ALA A 9 -7.18 23.70 -23.09
CA ALA A 9 -7.76 23.51 -21.77
C ALA A 9 -9.11 22.76 -21.82
N GLY A 10 -9.93 23.00 -22.83
CA GLY A 10 -11.24 22.35 -23.00
C GLY A 10 -11.17 20.93 -23.56
N VAL A 11 -10.34 20.72 -24.61
CA VAL A 11 -10.21 19.43 -25.29
C VAL A 11 -9.46 18.41 -24.42
N PHE A 12 -8.41 18.85 -23.74
CA PHE A 12 -7.56 17.99 -22.89
C PHE A 12 -8.04 17.89 -21.43
N ARG A 13 -9.29 18.25 -21.15
CA ARG A 13 -9.86 18.10 -19.81
C ARG A 13 -10.16 16.64 -19.51
N VAL A 14 -9.64 16.11 -18.40
CA VAL A 14 -9.92 14.74 -17.92
C VAL A 14 -11.41 14.57 -17.64
N ARG A 15 -12.01 13.58 -18.29
CA ARG A 15 -13.41 13.17 -18.12
C ARG A 15 -13.53 11.71 -17.67
N GLU A 16 -12.60 10.87 -18.12
CA GLU A 16 -12.59 9.45 -17.85
C GLU A 16 -11.23 9.04 -17.29
N VAL A 17 -11.26 8.25 -16.21
CA VAL A 17 -10.06 7.75 -15.53
C VAL A 17 -10.23 6.28 -15.27
N THR A 18 -9.29 5.49 -15.77
CA THR A 18 -9.19 4.06 -15.45
C THR A 18 -8.04 3.87 -14.46
N VAL A 19 -8.31 3.23 -13.32
CA VAL A 19 -7.29 2.87 -12.34
C VAL A 19 -7.15 1.35 -12.28
N THR A 20 -5.90 0.87 -12.30
CA THR A 20 -5.57 -0.56 -12.25
C THR A 20 -4.41 -0.82 -11.30
N GLY A 21 -4.38 -2.01 -10.67
CA GLY A 21 -3.32 -2.44 -9.76
C GLY A 21 -3.46 -1.91 -8.33
N ASN A 22 -4.59 -1.26 -8.02
CA ASN A 22 -4.90 -0.79 -6.68
C ASN A 22 -5.51 -1.93 -5.84
N GLU A 23 -5.01 -2.08 -4.60
CA GLU A 23 -5.46 -3.04 -3.59
C GLU A 23 -5.83 -2.32 -2.29
N TYR A 24 -4.93 -1.48 -1.76
CA TYR A 24 -5.13 -0.76 -0.50
C TYR A 24 -5.95 0.52 -0.65
N TYR A 25 -5.89 1.16 -1.81
CA TYR A 25 -6.66 2.38 -2.10
C TYR A 25 -7.79 2.12 -3.07
N THR A 26 -8.90 2.86 -2.92
CA THR A 26 -9.96 2.87 -3.93
C THR A 26 -9.51 3.60 -5.19
N LYS A 27 -10.18 3.33 -6.31
CA LYS A 27 -9.90 4.00 -7.59
C LYS A 27 -10.06 5.50 -7.49
N GLU A 28 -11.05 5.93 -6.73
CA GLU A 28 -11.37 7.33 -6.47
C GLU A 28 -10.24 8.02 -5.70
N GLN A 29 -9.72 7.38 -4.63
CA GLN A 29 -8.59 7.90 -3.86
C GLN A 29 -7.34 8.05 -4.73
N ILE A 30 -7.00 7.04 -5.52
CA ILE A 30 -5.87 7.11 -6.46
C ILE A 30 -6.06 8.23 -7.49
N ALA A 31 -7.26 8.35 -8.06
CA ALA A 31 -7.56 9.41 -9.02
C ALA A 31 -7.40 10.80 -8.39
N ASP A 32 -7.85 10.99 -7.15
CA ASP A 32 -7.72 12.26 -6.43
C ASP A 32 -6.26 12.60 -6.12
N PHE A 33 -5.43 11.63 -5.72
CA PHE A 33 -3.99 11.83 -5.51
C PHE A 33 -3.27 12.29 -6.78
N VAL A 34 -3.60 11.67 -7.92
CA VAL A 34 -2.90 11.90 -9.18
C VAL A 34 -3.42 13.12 -9.92
N ILE A 35 -4.74 13.30 -10.00
CA ILE A 35 -5.34 14.31 -10.89
C ILE A 35 -5.41 15.68 -10.22
N GLY A 36 -5.75 15.72 -8.93
CA GLY A 36 -5.98 16.98 -8.21
C GLY A 36 -7.15 17.79 -8.79
N ASP A 37 -7.20 19.09 -8.45
CA ASP A 37 -8.34 19.97 -8.74
C ASP A 37 -8.04 21.01 -9.81
N GLY A 38 -9.13 21.58 -10.36
CA GLY A 38 -9.11 22.77 -11.22
C GLY A 38 -8.40 22.58 -12.55
N LEU A 39 -7.45 23.47 -12.88
CA LEU A 39 -6.68 23.46 -14.12
C LEU A 39 -5.72 22.27 -14.23
N LYS A 40 -5.43 21.61 -13.12
CA LYS A 40 -4.59 20.39 -13.09
C LYS A 40 -5.30 19.19 -13.72
N ARG A 41 -6.63 19.22 -13.84
CA ARG A 41 -7.43 18.17 -14.53
C ARG A 41 -7.30 18.24 -16.05
N ASN A 42 -6.07 18.28 -16.55
CA ASN A 42 -5.74 18.32 -17.96
C ASN A 42 -4.80 17.15 -18.31
N THR A 43 -5.18 16.31 -19.27
CA THR A 43 -4.43 15.09 -19.62
C THR A 43 -3.01 15.39 -20.09
N LEU A 44 -2.81 16.47 -20.84
CA LEU A 44 -1.48 16.86 -21.30
C LEU A 44 -0.60 17.34 -20.15
N TYR A 45 -1.16 18.12 -19.22
CA TYR A 45 -0.46 18.54 -18.01
C TYR A 45 -0.03 17.34 -17.16
N LEU A 46 -0.95 16.38 -16.92
CA LEU A 46 -0.69 15.19 -16.14
C LEU A 46 0.38 14.31 -16.80
N TYR A 47 0.31 14.14 -18.12
CA TYR A 47 1.34 13.43 -18.87
C TYR A 47 2.74 14.01 -18.66
N VAL A 48 2.88 15.34 -18.84
CA VAL A 48 4.17 16.01 -18.65
C VAL A 48 4.63 15.90 -17.19
N ARG A 49 3.73 16.16 -16.24
CA ARG A 49 4.03 16.11 -14.81
C ARG A 49 4.57 14.75 -14.38
N TYR A 50 3.89 13.67 -14.73
CA TYR A 50 4.22 12.33 -14.21
C TYR A 50 5.26 11.56 -15.04
N ASN A 51 5.59 12.01 -16.24
CA ASN A 51 6.66 11.41 -17.04
C ASN A 51 7.97 12.20 -17.01
N TYR A 52 7.96 13.49 -16.66
CA TYR A 52 9.13 14.35 -16.78
C TYR A 52 9.42 15.25 -15.58
N MET A 53 8.55 15.23 -14.55
CA MET A 53 8.74 16.04 -13.34
C MET A 53 8.71 15.15 -12.10
N GLU A 54 9.35 15.60 -11.02
CA GLU A 54 9.22 14.98 -9.72
C GLU A 54 7.78 15.15 -9.19
N HIS A 55 7.27 14.09 -8.59
CA HIS A 55 5.95 14.07 -7.96
C HIS A 55 6.07 13.61 -6.50
N PRO A 56 5.14 14.01 -5.62
CA PRO A 56 5.17 13.59 -4.24
C PRO A 56 4.96 12.07 -4.12
N GLU A 57 5.62 11.47 -3.14
CA GLU A 57 5.38 10.09 -2.75
C GLU A 57 3.98 9.96 -2.18
N ILE A 58 3.28 8.89 -2.56
CA ILE A 58 1.99 8.52 -2.01
C ILE A 58 2.23 7.34 -1.06
N PRO A 59 1.79 7.42 0.20
CA PRO A 59 1.97 6.32 1.14
C PRO A 59 1.45 5.01 0.56
N PHE A 60 2.10 3.89 0.86
CA PHE A 60 1.76 2.55 0.40
C PHE A 60 1.88 2.30 -1.11
N ILE A 61 2.23 3.32 -1.91
CA ILE A 61 2.48 3.19 -3.34
C ILE A 61 3.99 3.19 -3.58
N ASP A 62 4.49 2.17 -4.25
CA ASP A 62 5.88 2.04 -4.66
C ASP A 62 6.15 2.85 -5.95
N ALA A 63 5.28 2.70 -6.92
CA ALA A 63 5.33 3.43 -8.18
C ALA A 63 3.94 3.55 -8.81
N PHE A 64 3.79 4.49 -9.74
CA PHE A 64 2.62 4.53 -10.62
C PHE A 64 2.98 5.11 -11.99
N GLU A 65 2.22 4.72 -12.98
CA GLU A 65 2.35 5.17 -14.37
C GLU A 65 1.08 5.88 -14.81
N VAL A 66 1.23 7.03 -15.46
CA VAL A 66 0.10 7.76 -16.05
C VAL A 66 0.20 7.70 -17.57
N LYS A 67 -0.76 7.00 -18.18
CA LYS A 67 -0.87 6.86 -19.64
C LYS A 67 -2.08 7.64 -20.13
N VAL A 68 -1.89 8.48 -21.14
CA VAL A 68 -2.98 9.17 -21.83
C VAL A 68 -3.49 8.28 -22.94
N ASP A 69 -4.77 7.88 -22.87
CA ASP A 69 -5.43 7.03 -23.86
C ASP A 69 -6.13 7.87 -24.93
N SER A 70 -6.64 9.05 -24.55
CA SER A 70 -7.25 10.04 -25.45
C SER A 70 -7.09 11.45 -24.87
N PRO A 71 -7.43 12.51 -25.61
CA PRO A 71 -7.39 13.87 -25.07
C PRO A 71 -8.16 14.07 -23.76
N SER A 72 -9.17 13.23 -23.48
CA SER A 72 -10.02 13.37 -22.29
C SER A 72 -10.01 12.13 -21.39
N SER A 73 -9.25 11.08 -21.70
CA SER A 73 -9.14 9.87 -20.90
C SER A 73 -7.71 9.50 -20.58
N LEU A 74 -7.49 8.94 -19.39
CA LEU A 74 -6.20 8.43 -18.97
C LEU A 74 -6.35 7.15 -18.14
N THR A 75 -5.28 6.34 -18.17
CA THR A 75 -5.12 5.15 -17.34
C THR A 75 -3.99 5.41 -16.33
N ILE A 76 -4.30 5.18 -15.06
CA ILE A 76 -3.34 5.19 -13.95
C ILE A 76 -3.10 3.72 -13.57
N ARG A 77 -1.87 3.25 -13.75
CA ARG A 77 -1.45 1.95 -13.24
C ARG A 77 -0.66 2.14 -11.98
N VAL A 78 -1.08 1.50 -10.90
CA VAL A 78 -0.48 1.60 -9.58
C VAL A 78 0.29 0.33 -9.26
N TYR A 79 1.45 0.48 -8.64
CA TYR A 79 2.24 -0.59 -8.04
C TYR A 79 2.31 -0.30 -6.55
N GLU A 80 1.58 -1.07 -5.77
CA GLU A 80 1.53 -0.88 -4.32
C GLU A 80 2.67 -1.63 -3.63
N LYS A 81 3.10 -1.14 -2.47
CA LYS A 81 4.14 -1.77 -1.67
C LYS A 81 3.68 -3.15 -1.19
N ASN A 82 4.56 -4.14 -1.27
CA ASN A 82 4.28 -5.49 -0.80
C ASN A 82 4.33 -5.52 0.73
N ILE A 83 3.19 -5.58 1.38
CA ILE A 83 3.07 -5.56 2.83
C ILE A 83 2.49 -6.89 3.30
N VAL A 84 3.10 -7.47 4.35
CA VAL A 84 2.62 -8.73 4.95
C VAL A 84 2.09 -8.55 6.39
N GLY A 85 2.40 -7.42 7.00
CA GLY A 85 1.95 -7.08 8.34
C GLY A 85 2.51 -5.75 8.83
N TYR A 86 2.07 -5.33 10.00
CA TYR A 86 2.59 -4.14 10.66
C TYR A 86 2.77 -4.37 12.16
N VAL A 87 3.60 -3.53 12.78
CA VAL A 87 3.79 -3.45 14.22
C VAL A 87 3.52 -2.03 14.71
N HIS A 88 3.09 -1.90 15.96
CA HIS A 88 3.04 -0.58 16.61
C HIS A 88 4.42 -0.19 17.14
N TYR A 89 4.92 0.96 16.71
CA TYR A 89 6.19 1.51 17.18
C TYR A 89 6.12 3.02 17.30
N LEU A 90 6.42 3.55 18.49
CA LEU A 90 6.43 5.00 18.81
C LEU A 90 5.12 5.74 18.37
N GLY A 91 3.96 5.08 18.51
CA GLY A 91 2.66 5.65 18.17
C GLY A 91 2.31 5.62 16.69
N LYS A 92 3.10 4.94 15.86
CA LYS A 92 2.84 4.73 14.44
C LYS A 92 2.61 3.25 14.12
N ASN A 93 1.92 3.00 13.03
CA ASN A 93 1.82 1.70 12.39
C ASN A 93 3.00 1.57 11.41
N VAL A 94 3.88 0.63 11.67
CA VAL A 94 5.07 0.41 10.88
C VAL A 94 4.94 -0.88 10.12
N TYR A 95 4.87 -0.76 8.81
CA TYR A 95 4.59 -1.82 7.86
C TYR A 95 5.88 -2.43 7.32
N PHE A 96 5.88 -3.73 7.14
CA PHE A 96 7.03 -4.47 6.61
C PHE A 96 6.61 -5.49 5.54
N ASP A 97 7.56 -5.81 4.69
CA ASP A 97 7.40 -6.80 3.62
C ASP A 97 7.71 -8.24 4.08
N LYS A 98 7.65 -9.18 3.14
CA LYS A 98 7.93 -10.62 3.36
C LYS A 98 9.33 -10.93 3.90
N ASP A 99 10.29 -10.04 3.70
CA ASP A 99 11.68 -10.17 4.16
C ASP A 99 11.90 -9.43 5.50
N GLY A 100 10.81 -8.87 6.06
CA GLY A 100 10.82 -8.08 7.28
C GLY A 100 11.39 -6.68 7.09
N ILE A 101 11.57 -6.21 5.86
CA ILE A 101 12.06 -4.87 5.57
C ILE A 101 10.93 -3.87 5.83
N VAL A 102 11.23 -2.83 6.59
CA VAL A 102 10.29 -1.74 6.88
C VAL A 102 10.09 -0.90 5.62
N VAL A 103 8.87 -0.90 5.11
CA VAL A 103 8.53 -0.25 3.83
C VAL A 103 7.69 1.02 3.99
N GLU A 104 6.97 1.15 5.13
CA GLU A 104 6.11 2.32 5.35
C GLU A 104 5.91 2.57 6.86
N SER A 105 5.66 3.83 7.23
CA SER A 105 5.27 4.25 8.59
C SER A 105 4.13 5.26 8.49
N SER A 106 2.96 4.91 9.02
CA SER A 106 1.75 5.71 8.86
C SER A 106 0.89 5.69 10.12
N ASP A 107 0.02 6.69 10.27
CA ASP A 107 -1.05 6.67 11.27
C ASP A 107 -2.28 5.89 10.75
N GLN A 108 -2.34 5.59 9.47
CA GLN A 108 -3.43 4.84 8.85
C GLN A 108 -3.28 3.35 9.10
N GLU A 109 -4.39 2.67 9.32
CA GLU A 109 -4.49 1.21 9.27
C GLU A 109 -4.99 0.79 7.89
N ILE A 110 -4.31 -0.19 7.29
CA ILE A 110 -4.71 -0.76 6.01
C ILE A 110 -5.57 -1.99 6.26
N GLU A 111 -6.78 -1.97 5.74
CA GLU A 111 -7.71 -3.10 5.85
C GLU A 111 -7.13 -4.36 5.22
N GLY A 112 -7.15 -5.45 5.97
CA GLY A 112 -6.67 -6.75 5.53
C GLY A 112 -5.18 -6.99 5.73
N VAL A 113 -4.43 -6.02 6.27
CA VAL A 113 -3.04 -6.20 6.71
C VAL A 113 -3.04 -6.44 8.22
N PRO A 114 -2.54 -7.58 8.72
CA PRO A 114 -2.63 -7.94 10.14
C PRO A 114 -1.63 -7.17 11.00
N LEU A 115 -2.06 -6.83 12.23
CA LEU A 115 -1.16 -6.43 13.30
C LEU A 115 -0.35 -7.62 13.80
N ILE A 116 0.98 -7.51 13.77
CA ILE A 116 1.86 -8.56 14.27
C ILE A 116 2.30 -8.22 15.69
N LYS A 117 2.02 -9.13 16.62
CA LYS A 117 2.39 -9.02 18.03
C LYS A 117 3.35 -10.13 18.45
N GLY A 118 4.11 -9.88 19.52
CA GLY A 118 5.07 -10.84 20.07
C GLY A 118 6.45 -10.79 19.40
N LEU A 119 6.66 -9.92 18.42
CA LEU A 119 7.98 -9.64 17.89
C LEU A 119 8.78 -8.80 18.90
N THR A 120 10.03 -9.23 19.15
CA THR A 120 10.98 -8.46 19.96
C THR A 120 12.07 -7.94 19.04
N PHE A 121 12.21 -6.63 18.97
CA PHE A 121 13.24 -5.93 18.19
C PHE A 121 13.73 -4.69 18.96
N ASP A 122 15.01 -4.32 18.78
CA ASP A 122 15.62 -3.23 19.55
C ASP A 122 15.28 -1.85 18.96
N ARG A 123 15.36 -1.73 17.65
CA ARG A 123 15.11 -0.47 16.92
C ARG A 123 14.54 -0.76 15.54
N LEU A 124 13.88 0.25 15.02
CA LEU A 124 13.26 0.21 13.70
C LEU A 124 13.87 1.32 12.85
N ILE A 125 14.30 0.96 11.63
CA ILE A 125 14.88 1.89 10.66
C ILE A 125 14.19 1.64 9.32
N MET A 126 13.71 2.71 8.68
CA MET A 126 13.10 2.64 7.36
C MET A 126 14.06 2.00 6.34
N HIS A 127 13.49 1.17 5.48
CA HIS A 127 14.21 0.42 4.43
C HIS A 127 15.27 -0.55 4.95
N GLN A 128 15.18 -0.95 6.21
CA GLN A 128 16.01 -2.01 6.79
C GLN A 128 15.14 -3.10 7.39
N ALA A 129 15.67 -4.33 7.43
CA ALA A 129 14.98 -5.44 8.06
C ALA A 129 14.84 -5.21 9.58
N LEU A 130 13.69 -5.57 10.12
CA LEU A 130 13.47 -5.64 11.56
C LEU A 130 14.45 -6.65 12.18
N ASN A 131 15.29 -6.19 13.11
CA ASN A 131 16.25 -7.03 13.80
C ASN A 131 15.53 -7.85 14.88
N VAL A 132 14.94 -8.97 14.49
CA VAL A 132 14.26 -9.93 15.36
C VAL A 132 15.19 -11.09 15.71
N LYS A 133 14.93 -11.79 16.84
CA LYS A 133 15.75 -12.95 17.26
C LYS A 133 15.76 -14.09 16.25
N ASP A 134 14.63 -14.31 15.60
CA ASP A 134 14.46 -15.36 14.58
C ASP A 134 13.79 -14.79 13.33
N ALA A 135 14.56 -14.63 12.27
CA ALA A 135 14.07 -14.09 11.01
C ALA A 135 13.12 -15.04 10.25
N SER A 136 13.07 -16.34 10.60
CA SER A 136 12.14 -17.30 9.97
C SER A 136 10.68 -16.93 10.23
N ILE A 137 10.42 -16.13 11.27
CA ILE A 137 9.09 -15.63 11.63
C ILE A 137 8.42 -14.88 10.48
N PHE A 138 9.18 -14.14 9.66
CA PHE A 138 8.64 -13.43 8.49
C PHE A 138 8.14 -14.39 7.41
N GLY A 139 8.85 -15.50 7.19
CA GLY A 139 8.38 -16.56 6.31
C GLY A 139 7.08 -17.21 6.82
N THR A 140 6.94 -17.39 8.13
CA THR A 140 5.72 -17.90 8.75
C THR A 140 4.56 -16.92 8.56
N ILE A 141 4.78 -15.62 8.80
CA ILE A 141 3.77 -14.56 8.58
C ILE A 141 3.32 -14.59 7.11
N LEU A 142 4.26 -14.59 6.16
CA LEU A 142 3.95 -14.63 4.74
C LEU A 142 3.11 -15.86 4.36
N ASN A 143 3.51 -17.03 4.80
CA ASN A 143 2.80 -18.27 4.49
C ASN A 143 1.36 -18.25 5.01
N ILE A 144 1.17 -17.74 6.23
CA ILE A 144 -0.15 -17.65 6.85
C ILE A 144 -1.01 -16.60 6.13
N THR A 145 -0.48 -15.42 5.86
CA THR A 145 -1.23 -14.36 5.18
C THR A 145 -1.64 -14.80 3.78
N GLN A 146 -0.74 -15.43 3.02
CA GLN A 146 -1.06 -15.98 1.69
C GLN A 146 -2.10 -17.10 1.74
N LEU A 147 -2.00 -17.99 2.73
CA LEU A 147 -2.98 -19.07 2.89
C LEU A 147 -4.35 -18.50 3.22
N LEU A 148 -4.43 -17.53 4.12
CA LEU A 148 -5.69 -16.91 4.51
C LEU A 148 -6.31 -16.12 3.36
N ASP A 149 -5.51 -15.36 2.63
CA ASP A 149 -5.95 -14.60 1.46
C ASP A 149 -6.56 -15.52 0.39
N LYS A 150 -5.94 -16.67 0.13
CA LYS A 150 -6.46 -17.71 -0.78
C LYS A 150 -7.89 -18.15 -0.42
N TYR A 151 -8.25 -18.12 0.86
CA TYR A 151 -9.59 -18.46 1.36
C TYR A 151 -10.47 -17.24 1.63
N GLY A 152 -10.03 -16.05 1.25
CA GLY A 152 -10.74 -14.79 1.48
C GLY A 152 -10.85 -14.40 2.97
N LEU A 153 -9.93 -14.89 3.80
CA LEU A 153 -9.86 -14.61 5.23
C LEU A 153 -8.84 -13.52 5.49
N LYS A 154 -9.24 -12.46 6.18
CA LYS A 154 -8.40 -11.33 6.55
C LYS A 154 -8.26 -11.29 8.06
N PRO A 155 -7.11 -11.66 8.62
CA PRO A 155 -6.89 -11.58 10.05
C PRO A 155 -6.65 -10.13 10.49
N ASP A 156 -7.17 -9.79 11.68
CA ASP A 156 -6.89 -8.50 12.31
C ASP A 156 -5.53 -8.54 13.03
N GLU A 157 -5.17 -9.69 13.62
CA GLU A 157 -3.95 -9.84 14.41
C GLU A 157 -3.35 -11.24 14.24
N ILE A 158 -2.02 -11.29 14.12
CA ILE A 158 -1.21 -12.51 14.25
C ILE A 158 -0.28 -12.30 15.44
N ARG A 159 -0.39 -13.15 16.46
CA ARG A 159 0.42 -13.03 17.67
C ARG A 159 1.28 -14.26 17.91
N PHE A 160 2.56 -14.02 18.14
CA PHE A 160 3.51 -15.05 18.54
C PHE A 160 3.64 -15.08 20.05
N GLY A 161 3.42 -16.24 20.64
CA GLY A 161 3.61 -16.51 22.07
C GLY A 161 5.07 -16.79 22.41
N ASN A 162 5.35 -17.01 23.71
CA ASN A 162 6.71 -17.23 24.22
C ASN A 162 7.44 -18.46 23.63
N ASN A 163 6.70 -19.47 23.22
CA ASN A 163 7.24 -20.72 22.63
C ASN A 163 6.99 -20.79 21.12
N LEU A 164 6.90 -19.64 20.43
CA LEU A 164 6.50 -19.54 19.02
C LEU A 164 5.12 -20.11 18.73
N GLU A 165 4.27 -20.26 19.78
CA GLU A 165 2.87 -20.55 19.57
C GLU A 165 2.21 -19.43 18.78
N LEU A 166 1.43 -19.79 17.78
CA LEU A 166 0.79 -18.87 16.87
C LEU A 166 -0.68 -18.70 17.21
N TYR A 167 -1.10 -17.48 17.41
CA TYR A 167 -2.49 -17.10 17.61
C TYR A 167 -2.95 -16.21 16.47
N LEU A 168 -4.11 -16.51 15.93
CA LEU A 168 -4.76 -15.76 14.88
C LEU A 168 -6.05 -15.15 15.42
N SER A 169 -6.21 -13.85 15.31
CA SER A 169 -7.46 -13.18 15.70
C SER A 169 -8.15 -12.61 14.46
N MET A 170 -9.46 -12.88 14.36
CA MET A 170 -10.36 -12.33 13.35
C MET A 170 -11.64 -11.91 14.05
N LYS A 171 -11.92 -10.60 14.08
CA LYS A 171 -13.05 -10.02 14.83
C LYS A 171 -13.03 -10.49 16.29
N ASP A 172 -14.07 -11.19 16.73
CA ASP A 172 -14.23 -11.66 18.10
C ASP A 172 -13.69 -13.10 18.34
N VAL A 173 -13.06 -13.70 17.33
CA VAL A 173 -12.56 -15.07 17.39
C VAL A 173 -11.04 -15.08 17.40
N THR A 174 -10.45 -15.76 18.40
CA THR A 174 -9.02 -16.05 18.45
C THR A 174 -8.82 -17.55 18.37
N VAL A 175 -7.99 -17.98 17.42
CA VAL A 175 -7.63 -19.39 17.19
C VAL A 175 -6.17 -19.59 17.59
N ASN A 176 -5.88 -20.59 18.38
CA ASN A 176 -4.53 -21.06 18.64
C ASN A 176 -4.17 -22.11 17.57
N LEU A 177 -3.18 -21.78 16.73
CA LEU A 177 -2.70 -22.67 15.66
C LEU A 177 -1.57 -23.59 16.15
N GLY A 178 -1.15 -23.48 17.40
CA GLY A 178 -0.05 -24.26 17.96
C GLY A 178 1.33 -23.71 17.57
N THR A 179 2.34 -24.56 17.72
CA THR A 179 3.69 -24.28 17.24
C THR A 179 3.79 -24.73 15.78
N GLY A 180 4.28 -23.85 14.90
CA GLY A 180 4.45 -24.17 13.47
C GLY A 180 5.62 -25.13 13.27
N ASP A 181 5.37 -26.42 13.43
CA ASP A 181 6.26 -27.51 12.99
C ASP A 181 5.80 -28.03 11.62
#